data_90914af069023e676d8e64e1630f26ff
#
_entry.id   90914af069023e676d8e64e1630f26ff
#
_cell.length_a   1.000
_cell.length_b   1.000
_cell.length_c   1.000
_cell.angle_alpha   90.00
_cell.angle_beta   90.00
_cell.angle_gamma   90.00
#
_symmetry.space_group_name_H-M   'P 1'
#
loop_
_entity.id
_entity.type
_entity.pdbx_description
1 polymer ?
#
loop_
_entity_poly.entity_id
_entity_poly.type
_entity_poly.pdbx_seq_one_letter_code
_entity_poly.pdbx_strand_id
1 'polypeptide(L)'
;ILVGWYLNSNLLSFESRNTNILHKEIEINGYTFLDRNGNGKLDPYEDQRNSIQDRAEDILSKMTLDEKIHLLKGSGMGSAIGAYSDGVPGAVGTIVSTPRLGLPEIYLSDGPAGLRIMSKRDDEDKRYYSTAFPIGTLLASTWNTELVKNVGVSIGSEAKSYGIDVVLGPGVNLHR
;
A
#
# COMPACT_ATOMS: atom_id res chain seq x y z
N ILE A 1 -16.55 -8.48 20.05
CA ILE A 1 -15.31 -9.05 20.68
C ILE A 1 -14.76 -10.24 19.86
N LEU A 2 -15.57 -10.92 19.05
CA LEU A 2 -15.13 -12.06 18.22
C LEU A 2 -14.50 -11.67 16.87
N VAL A 3 -14.68 -10.46 16.39
CA VAL A 3 -14.13 -9.97 15.10
C VAL A 3 -12.63 -9.68 15.21
N GLY A 4 -12.14 -9.27 16.37
CA GLY A 4 -10.73 -8.95 16.57
C GLY A 4 -9.78 -10.15 16.55
N TRP A 5 -10.28 -11.36 16.78
CA TRP A 5 -9.45 -12.57 16.87
C TRP A 5 -9.20 -13.24 15.51
N TYR A 6 -10.12 -13.04 14.57
CA TYR A 6 -10.01 -13.65 13.22
C TYR A 6 -9.00 -12.90 12.32
N LEU A 7 -8.71 -11.65 12.63
CA LEU A 7 -7.79 -10.82 11.85
C LEU A 7 -6.30 -11.14 12.12
N ASN A 8 -5.98 -11.85 13.21
CA ASN A 8 -4.59 -11.98 13.67
C ASN A 8 -3.86 -13.23 13.19
N SER A 9 -4.53 -14.19 12.55
CA SER A 9 -3.90 -15.48 12.22
C SER A 9 -3.55 -15.69 10.74
N ASN A 10 -3.89 -14.73 9.84
CA ASN A 10 -3.61 -14.84 8.40
C ASN A 10 -3.30 -13.49 7.75
N LEU A 11 -2.64 -12.59 8.48
CA LEU A 11 -2.06 -11.40 7.90
C LEU A 11 -0.92 -11.85 6.99
N LEU A 12 -1.13 -11.73 5.68
CA LEU A 12 0.00 -11.67 4.76
C LEU A 12 0.84 -10.48 5.24
N SER A 13 2.00 -10.77 5.81
CA SER A 13 2.90 -9.72 6.24
C SER A 13 3.26 -8.87 5.03
N PHE A 14 3.41 -7.58 5.23
CA PHE A 14 3.91 -6.66 4.19
C PHE A 14 5.20 -7.17 3.55
N GLU A 15 5.98 -7.94 4.30
CA GLU A 15 7.21 -8.61 3.86
C GLU A 15 6.98 -9.67 2.79
N SER A 16 5.85 -10.38 2.79
CA SER A 16 5.62 -11.48 1.85
C SER A 16 5.41 -11.03 0.40
N ARG A 17 5.05 -9.76 0.19
CA ARG A 17 4.83 -9.18 -1.15
C ARG A 17 6.08 -8.63 -1.81
N ASN A 18 7.13 -8.40 -1.06
CA ASN A 18 8.40 -7.86 -1.52
C ASN A 18 9.48 -8.94 -1.65
N THR A 19 9.10 -10.18 -1.93
CA THR A 19 10.03 -11.32 -2.00
C THR A 19 11.18 -11.16 -3.00
N ASN A 20 11.04 -10.26 -3.96
CA ASN A 20 12.07 -9.97 -4.96
C ASN A 20 12.99 -8.80 -4.60
N ILE A 21 12.71 -8.09 -3.51
CA ILE A 21 13.53 -6.96 -3.06
C ILE A 21 14.31 -7.40 -1.82
N LEU A 22 15.54 -7.85 -2.04
CA LEU A 22 16.47 -8.20 -0.98
C LEU A 22 16.98 -6.91 -0.33
N HIS A 23 16.34 -6.50 0.76
CA HIS A 23 16.90 -5.47 1.62
C HIS A 23 18.02 -6.07 2.47
N LYS A 24 19.20 -5.51 2.37
CA LYS A 24 20.29 -5.78 3.32
C LYS A 24 20.29 -4.67 4.36
N GLU A 25 20.52 -5.05 5.60
CA GLU A 25 20.81 -4.07 6.63
C GLU A 25 22.31 -3.74 6.61
N ILE A 26 22.60 -2.45 6.69
CA ILE A 26 23.96 -1.93 6.86
C ILE A 26 24.04 -1.11 8.14
N GLU A 27 25.12 -1.27 8.88
CA GLU A 27 25.37 -0.53 10.11
C GLU A 27 26.42 0.55 9.88
N ILE A 28 26.06 1.80 10.16
CA ILE A 28 26.96 2.96 10.00
C ILE A 28 26.86 3.84 11.24
N ASN A 29 27.98 4.01 11.94
CA ASN A 29 28.07 4.83 13.16
C ASN A 29 27.03 4.47 14.24
N GLY A 30 26.72 3.16 14.40
CA GLY A 30 25.77 2.66 15.39
C GLY A 30 24.30 2.82 15.00
N TYR A 31 24.02 3.19 13.75
CA TYR A 31 22.66 3.23 13.19
C TYR A 31 22.48 2.15 12.13
N THR A 32 21.33 1.49 12.15
CA THR A 32 20.97 0.48 11.14
C THR A 32 20.15 1.16 10.02
N PHE A 33 20.55 0.91 8.77
CA PHE A 33 19.88 1.40 7.56
C PHE A 33 19.56 0.23 6.64
N LEU A 34 18.58 0.42 5.76
CA LEU A 34 18.27 -0.54 4.71
C LEU A 34 19.04 -0.16 3.44
N ASP A 35 19.96 -1.05 3.02
CA ASP A 35 20.58 -1.01 1.71
C ASP A 35 19.56 -1.54 0.68
N ARG A 36 18.81 -0.64 0.10
CA ARG A 36 17.66 -0.97 -0.76
C ARG A 36 18.09 -1.48 -2.13
N ASN A 37 19.18 -0.96 -2.66
CA ASN A 37 19.71 -1.32 -3.98
C ASN A 37 20.81 -2.40 -3.92
N GLY A 38 21.22 -2.83 -2.73
CA GLY A 38 22.18 -3.89 -2.52
C GLY A 38 23.62 -3.55 -2.87
N ASN A 39 23.97 -2.24 -2.90
CA ASN A 39 25.30 -1.79 -3.30
C ASN A 39 26.33 -1.77 -2.14
N GLY A 40 25.90 -2.03 -0.92
CA GLY A 40 26.72 -2.04 0.31
C GLY A 40 27.10 -0.66 0.82
N LYS A 41 26.43 0.39 0.37
CA LYS A 41 26.66 1.79 0.78
C LYS A 41 25.32 2.40 1.20
N LEU A 42 25.40 3.42 2.07
CA LEU A 42 24.24 4.23 2.39
C LEU A 42 24.09 5.34 1.35
N ASP A 43 23.14 5.17 0.47
CA ASP A 43 22.76 6.22 -0.48
C ASP A 43 21.91 7.31 0.20
N PRO A 44 21.95 8.57 -0.27
CA PRO A 44 21.17 9.64 0.35
C PRO A 44 19.66 9.35 0.43
N TYR A 45 19.06 8.64 -0.52
CA TYR A 45 17.63 8.30 -0.49
C TYR A 45 17.28 7.23 0.54
N GLU A 46 18.25 6.45 0.99
CA GLU A 46 18.09 5.40 2.01
C GLU A 46 18.21 5.97 3.43
N ASP A 47 18.91 7.08 3.57
CA ASP A 47 19.13 7.74 4.85
C ASP A 47 17.89 8.52 5.30
N GLN A 48 17.16 7.97 6.26
CA GLN A 48 15.93 8.58 6.80
C GLN A 48 16.16 9.89 7.55
N ARG A 49 17.41 10.26 7.84
CA ARG A 49 17.77 11.53 8.47
C ARG A 49 17.76 12.70 7.48
N ASN A 50 17.90 12.41 6.19
CA ASN A 50 17.77 13.39 5.12
C ASN A 50 16.32 13.83 4.95
N SER A 51 16.11 15.04 4.45
CA SER A 51 14.78 15.52 4.13
C SER A 51 14.12 14.65 3.06
N ILE A 52 12.77 14.60 3.06
CA ILE A 52 12.01 13.87 2.04
C ILE A 52 12.37 14.39 0.64
N GLN A 53 12.58 15.71 0.50
CA GLN A 53 12.93 16.34 -0.77
C GLN A 53 14.30 15.85 -1.26
N ASP A 54 15.32 15.89 -0.43
CA ASP A 54 16.68 15.45 -0.81
C ASP A 54 16.69 13.96 -1.19
N ARG A 55 15.94 13.13 -0.45
CA ARG A 55 15.80 11.72 -0.73
C ARG A 55 15.10 11.45 -2.06
N ALA A 56 14.04 12.20 -2.35
CA ALA A 56 13.32 12.12 -3.61
C ALA A 56 14.19 12.59 -4.80
N GLU A 57 14.93 13.65 -4.66
CA GLU A 57 15.83 14.14 -5.70
C GLU A 57 16.97 13.16 -5.97
N ASP A 58 17.56 12.59 -4.94
CA ASP A 58 18.61 11.59 -5.09
C ASP A 58 18.11 10.36 -5.84
N ILE A 59 16.98 9.76 -5.42
CA ILE A 59 16.45 8.59 -6.11
C ILE A 59 16.04 8.89 -7.54
N LEU A 60 15.42 10.03 -7.81
CA LEU A 60 15.07 10.47 -9.16
C LEU A 60 16.30 10.64 -10.05
N SER A 61 17.41 11.11 -9.52
CA SER A 61 18.67 11.24 -10.26
C SER A 61 19.24 9.90 -10.70
N LYS A 62 18.95 8.83 -9.95
CA LYS A 62 19.40 7.46 -10.21
C LYS A 62 18.47 6.68 -11.14
N MET A 63 17.25 7.12 -11.32
CA MET A 63 16.25 6.44 -12.16
C MET A 63 16.51 6.67 -13.64
N THR A 64 16.36 5.61 -14.42
CA THR A 64 16.29 5.68 -15.89
C THR A 64 14.97 6.34 -16.34
N LEU A 65 14.91 6.75 -17.60
CA LEU A 65 13.68 7.31 -18.16
C LEU A 65 12.53 6.29 -18.13
N ASP A 66 12.80 5.03 -18.43
CA ASP A 66 11.79 3.96 -18.42
C ASP A 66 11.24 3.73 -17.01
N GLU A 67 12.11 3.70 -16.00
CA GLU A 67 11.68 3.58 -14.60
C GLU A 67 10.79 4.76 -14.17
N LYS A 68 11.12 5.98 -14.59
CA LYS A 68 10.28 7.17 -14.35
C LYS A 68 8.92 7.06 -15.04
N ILE A 69 8.89 6.57 -16.28
CA ILE A 69 7.64 6.37 -17.03
C ILE A 69 6.79 5.28 -16.35
N HIS A 70 7.40 4.20 -15.88
CA HIS A 70 6.69 3.11 -15.18
C HIS A 70 6.02 3.58 -13.89
N LEU A 71 6.67 4.48 -13.12
CA LEU A 71 6.03 5.06 -11.93
C LEU A 71 4.75 5.85 -12.26
N LEU A 72 4.70 6.49 -13.43
CA LEU A 72 3.54 7.29 -13.85
C LEU A 72 2.44 6.45 -14.50
N LYS A 73 2.82 5.34 -15.13
CA LYS A 73 1.91 4.52 -15.93
C LYS A 73 1.05 3.57 -15.09
N GLY A 74 1.60 3.05 -14.00
CA GLY A 74 1.00 1.96 -13.24
C GLY A 74 0.98 0.62 -14.00
N SER A 75 0.44 -0.42 -13.37
CA SER A 75 0.36 -1.77 -13.94
C SER A 75 -0.85 -1.99 -14.85
N GLY A 76 -1.77 -1.03 -14.94
CA GLY A 76 -3.04 -1.17 -15.66
C GLY A 76 -4.11 -1.88 -14.85
N MET A 77 -5.22 -2.24 -15.52
CA MET A 77 -6.42 -2.81 -14.90
C MET A 77 -6.36 -4.33 -14.65
N GLY A 78 -5.23 -4.98 -14.90
CA GLY A 78 -5.14 -6.43 -14.79
C GLY A 78 -5.54 -6.98 -13.42
N SER A 79 -5.11 -6.31 -12.35
CA SER A 79 -5.49 -6.68 -10.97
C SER A 79 -6.97 -6.42 -10.67
N ALA A 80 -7.58 -5.40 -11.28
CA ALA A 80 -8.99 -5.05 -11.06
C ALA A 80 -9.96 -6.06 -11.68
N ILE A 81 -9.55 -6.71 -12.75
CA ILE A 81 -10.35 -7.76 -13.45
C ILE A 81 -9.91 -9.18 -13.08
N GLY A 82 -9.03 -9.34 -12.10
CA GLY A 82 -8.57 -10.65 -11.64
C GLY A 82 -7.55 -11.34 -12.56
N ALA A 83 -6.97 -10.61 -13.51
CA ALA A 83 -6.03 -11.18 -14.48
C ALA A 83 -4.61 -11.37 -13.94
N TYR A 84 -4.31 -10.85 -12.74
CA TYR A 84 -3.01 -11.02 -12.07
C TYR A 84 -3.22 -11.52 -10.65
N SER A 85 -2.67 -12.68 -10.37
CA SER A 85 -2.77 -13.37 -9.07
C SER A 85 -1.73 -12.92 -8.03
N ASP A 86 -0.69 -12.21 -8.44
CA ASP A 86 0.51 -12.00 -7.61
C ASP A 86 0.42 -10.80 -6.66
N GLY A 87 -0.69 -10.06 -6.69
CA GLY A 87 -0.89 -8.88 -5.88
C GLY A 87 -2.02 -8.99 -4.88
N VAL A 88 -2.70 -7.88 -4.64
CA VAL A 88 -3.92 -7.82 -3.82
C VAL A 88 -5.12 -7.94 -4.75
N PRO A 89 -5.82 -9.10 -4.77
CA PRO A 89 -6.98 -9.30 -5.65
C PRO A 89 -8.08 -8.29 -5.37
N GLY A 90 -8.52 -7.60 -6.43
CA GLY A 90 -9.52 -6.54 -6.34
C GLY A 90 -8.95 -5.14 -6.15
N ALA A 91 -7.64 -4.98 -5.97
CA ALA A 91 -6.99 -3.68 -6.06
C ALA A 91 -7.25 -3.03 -7.43
N VAL A 92 -7.38 -1.70 -7.46
CA VAL A 92 -7.69 -0.99 -8.73
C VAL A 92 -6.48 -0.83 -9.63
N GLY A 93 -5.28 -1.00 -9.08
CA GLY A 93 -4.03 -0.94 -9.80
C GLY A 93 -2.83 -0.88 -8.87
N THR A 94 -1.65 -0.87 -9.47
CA THR A 94 -0.39 -0.75 -8.72
C THR A 94 0.49 0.31 -9.35
N ILE A 95 1.32 0.94 -8.52
CA ILE A 95 2.52 1.62 -8.99
C ILE A 95 3.60 0.55 -9.11
N VAL A 96 4.18 0.41 -10.29
CA VAL A 96 5.13 -0.66 -10.59
C VAL A 96 6.42 -0.49 -9.79
N SER A 97 6.93 -1.59 -9.27
CA SER A 97 8.19 -1.60 -8.52
C SER A 97 9.39 -1.15 -9.37
N THR A 98 10.42 -0.64 -8.70
CA THR A 98 11.73 -0.42 -9.29
C THR A 98 12.77 -1.20 -8.46
N PRO A 99 12.88 -2.54 -8.70
CA PRO A 99 13.70 -3.42 -7.85
C PRO A 99 15.16 -3.01 -7.77
N ARG A 100 15.72 -2.49 -8.85
CA ARG A 100 17.11 -2.00 -8.89
C ARG A 100 17.41 -0.91 -7.85
N LEU A 101 16.41 -0.14 -7.47
CA LEU A 101 16.50 0.91 -6.45
C LEU A 101 15.78 0.52 -5.16
N GLY A 102 15.31 -0.71 -5.05
CA GLY A 102 14.59 -1.21 -3.89
C GLY A 102 13.25 -0.52 -3.64
N LEU A 103 12.61 0.02 -4.69
CA LEU A 103 11.25 0.54 -4.61
C LEU A 103 10.25 -0.60 -4.78
N PRO A 104 9.38 -0.86 -3.79
CA PRO A 104 8.36 -1.89 -3.89
C PRO A 104 7.23 -1.48 -4.83
N GLU A 105 6.38 -2.44 -5.17
CA GLU A 105 5.05 -2.14 -5.70
C GLU A 105 4.19 -1.45 -4.64
N ILE A 106 3.36 -0.51 -5.07
CA ILE A 106 2.39 0.18 -4.23
C ILE A 106 0.99 -0.18 -4.72
N TYR A 107 0.18 -0.76 -3.86
CA TYR A 107 -1.17 -1.21 -4.17
C TYR A 107 -2.21 -0.16 -3.82
N LEU A 108 -3.06 0.17 -4.79
CA LEU A 108 -4.16 1.11 -4.62
C LEU A 108 -5.49 0.35 -4.58
N SER A 109 -6.36 0.68 -3.64
CA SER A 109 -7.73 0.13 -3.59
C SER A 109 -8.76 1.25 -3.60
N ASP A 110 -9.83 1.05 -4.34
CA ASP A 110 -11.06 1.83 -4.14
C ASP A 110 -11.55 1.64 -2.73
N GLY A 111 -12.17 2.70 -2.17
CA GLY A 111 -12.68 2.52 -0.84
C GLY A 111 -13.20 3.74 -0.09
N PRO A 112 -14.01 4.64 -0.70
CA PRO A 112 -14.60 5.76 0.08
C PRO A 112 -15.52 5.29 1.19
N ALA A 113 -16.09 4.08 1.08
CA ALA A 113 -16.95 3.46 2.09
C ALA A 113 -16.46 2.05 2.52
N GLY A 114 -15.16 1.82 2.45
CA GLY A 114 -14.52 0.54 2.76
C GLY A 114 -13.76 -0.02 1.57
N LEU A 115 -12.85 -0.95 1.81
CA LEU A 115 -11.96 -1.49 0.79
C LEU A 115 -12.71 -2.32 -0.26
N ARG A 116 -12.31 -2.17 -1.51
CA ARG A 116 -12.69 -3.08 -2.58
C ARG A 116 -11.64 -4.18 -2.74
N ILE A 117 -11.99 -5.38 -2.33
CA ILE A 117 -11.19 -6.58 -2.51
C ILE A 117 -12.04 -7.70 -3.09
N MET A 118 -11.42 -8.65 -3.78
CA MET A 118 -12.11 -9.83 -4.26
C MET A 118 -12.32 -10.84 -3.13
N SER A 119 -13.55 -11.37 -3.02
CA SER A 119 -13.89 -12.34 -1.98
C SER A 119 -13.33 -13.73 -2.24
N LYS A 120 -13.02 -14.08 -3.49
CA LYS A 120 -12.41 -15.34 -3.89
C LYS A 120 -11.07 -15.11 -4.54
N ARG A 121 -10.15 -16.06 -4.31
CA ARG A 121 -8.87 -16.19 -5.02
C ARG A 121 -8.85 -17.55 -5.71
N ASP A 122 -8.21 -17.65 -6.87
CA ASP A 122 -8.35 -18.80 -7.76
C ASP A 122 -7.86 -20.11 -7.14
N ASP A 123 -6.88 -20.06 -6.24
CA ASP A 123 -6.23 -21.24 -5.65
C ASP A 123 -6.59 -21.47 -4.17
N GLU A 124 -7.61 -20.78 -3.66
CA GLU A 124 -7.99 -20.87 -2.25
C GLU A 124 -9.49 -21.10 -2.04
N ASP A 125 -9.85 -22.04 -1.18
CA ASP A 125 -11.23 -22.24 -0.71
C ASP A 125 -11.70 -21.15 0.26
N LYS A 126 -10.77 -20.36 0.79
CA LYS A 126 -11.03 -19.29 1.74
C LYS A 126 -11.72 -18.10 1.07
N ARG A 127 -12.65 -17.49 1.80
CA ARG A 127 -13.28 -16.24 1.39
C ARG A 127 -12.71 -15.07 2.17
N TYR A 128 -12.54 -13.97 1.47
CA TYR A 128 -12.06 -12.70 2.01
C TYR A 128 -13.20 -11.69 2.03
N TYR A 129 -13.26 -10.89 3.08
CA TYR A 129 -14.31 -9.90 3.29
C TYR A 129 -13.69 -8.59 3.69
N SER A 130 -14.30 -7.50 3.24
CA SER A 130 -14.02 -6.15 3.71
C SER A 130 -15.24 -5.55 4.37
N THR A 131 -15.03 -4.62 5.27
CA THR A 131 -16.10 -3.93 5.98
C THR A 131 -16.73 -2.88 5.09
N ALA A 132 -18.06 -2.91 4.93
CA ALA A 132 -18.82 -1.84 4.32
C ALA A 132 -19.16 -0.79 5.38
N PHE A 133 -18.58 0.38 5.25
CA PHE A 133 -18.86 1.53 6.12
C PHE A 133 -19.95 2.42 5.52
N PRO A 134 -20.61 3.25 6.34
CA PRO A 134 -21.52 4.25 5.83
C PRO A 134 -20.84 5.21 4.86
N ILE A 135 -21.58 5.69 3.85
CA ILE A 135 -21.06 6.68 2.89
C ILE A 135 -20.70 8.00 3.58
N GLY A 136 -19.78 8.75 2.99
CA GLY A 136 -19.27 10.00 3.57
C GLY A 136 -20.35 11.00 3.97
N THR A 137 -21.43 11.15 3.18
CA THR A 137 -22.56 12.04 3.50
C THR A 137 -23.27 11.61 4.80
N LEU A 138 -23.47 10.29 5.00
CA LEU A 138 -24.10 9.79 6.20
C LEU A 138 -23.18 9.99 7.44
N LEU A 139 -21.89 9.74 7.28
CA LEU A 139 -20.91 10.01 8.34
C LEU A 139 -20.86 11.50 8.69
N ALA A 140 -20.84 12.37 7.69
CA ALA A 140 -20.83 13.83 7.88
C ALA A 140 -22.08 14.32 8.61
N SER A 141 -23.25 13.73 8.35
CA SER A 141 -24.53 14.12 8.99
C SER A 141 -24.57 13.82 10.48
N THR A 142 -23.65 13.01 10.99
CA THR A 142 -23.54 12.74 12.43
C THR A 142 -22.93 13.90 13.22
N TRP A 143 -22.21 14.81 12.55
CA TRP A 143 -21.41 15.87 13.19
C TRP A 143 -20.44 15.38 14.27
N ASN A 144 -20.14 14.10 14.25
CA ASN A 144 -19.26 13.45 15.23
C ASN A 144 -17.88 13.15 14.58
N THR A 145 -16.95 14.07 14.76
CA THR A 145 -15.59 13.97 14.19
C THR A 145 -14.80 12.79 14.73
N GLU A 146 -15.05 12.40 15.99
CA GLU A 146 -14.39 11.24 16.61
C GLU A 146 -14.88 9.94 15.98
N LEU A 147 -16.18 9.80 15.75
CA LEU A 147 -16.76 8.67 15.03
C LEU A 147 -16.15 8.54 13.63
N VAL A 148 -16.07 9.64 12.89
CA VAL A 148 -15.48 9.66 11.53
C VAL A 148 -14.01 9.26 11.57
N LYS A 149 -13.26 9.76 12.55
CA LYS A 149 -11.86 9.35 12.78
C LYS A 149 -11.75 7.84 13.03
N ASN A 150 -12.61 7.29 13.88
CA ASN A 150 -12.58 5.86 14.20
C ASN A 150 -12.91 4.99 12.99
N VAL A 151 -13.82 5.43 12.12
CA VAL A 151 -14.07 4.78 10.81
C VAL A 151 -12.80 4.80 9.95
N GLY A 152 -12.13 5.95 9.85
CA GLY A 152 -10.87 6.07 9.12
C GLY A 152 -9.77 5.15 9.66
N VAL A 153 -9.63 5.05 10.98
CA VAL A 153 -8.69 4.13 11.64
C VAL A 153 -9.03 2.67 11.29
N SER A 154 -10.30 2.31 11.28
CA SER A 154 -10.73 0.95 10.96
C SER A 154 -10.45 0.61 9.49
N ILE A 155 -10.75 1.51 8.55
CA ILE A 155 -10.43 1.35 7.13
C ILE A 155 -8.91 1.22 6.94
N GLY A 156 -8.12 2.07 7.57
CA GLY A 156 -6.66 2.02 7.48
C GLY A 156 -6.06 0.73 8.05
N SER A 157 -6.60 0.22 9.15
CA SER A 157 -6.17 -1.06 9.74
C SER A 157 -6.50 -2.23 8.82
N GLU A 158 -7.67 -2.22 8.22
CA GLU A 158 -8.09 -3.24 7.26
C GLU A 158 -7.24 -3.17 5.98
N ALA A 159 -6.98 -1.96 5.46
CA ALA A 159 -6.09 -1.72 4.33
C ALA A 159 -4.70 -2.32 4.56
N LYS A 160 -4.10 -2.01 5.70
CA LYS A 160 -2.81 -2.56 6.10
C LYS A 160 -2.83 -4.10 6.16
N SER A 161 -3.91 -4.69 6.68
CA SER A 161 -4.07 -6.14 6.78
C SER A 161 -4.13 -6.83 5.41
N TYR A 162 -4.72 -6.17 4.42
CA TYR A 162 -4.76 -6.66 3.04
C TYR A 162 -3.56 -6.25 2.20
N GLY A 163 -2.68 -5.43 2.77
CA GLY A 163 -1.51 -4.94 2.08
C GLY A 163 -1.80 -3.90 1.02
N ILE A 164 -2.82 -3.11 1.24
CA ILE A 164 -3.12 -1.91 0.47
C ILE A 164 -2.32 -0.75 1.05
N ASP A 165 -1.62 -0.04 0.19
CA ASP A 165 -0.76 1.09 0.57
C ASP A 165 -1.51 2.42 0.43
N VAL A 166 -2.41 2.52 -0.55
CA VAL A 166 -3.19 3.73 -0.83
C VAL A 166 -4.66 3.39 -0.95
N VAL A 167 -5.49 4.00 -0.11
CA VAL A 167 -6.95 3.95 -0.22
C VAL A 167 -7.43 5.17 -0.99
N LEU A 168 -8.18 4.94 -2.08
CA LEU A 168 -8.79 6.00 -2.88
C LEU A 168 -10.07 6.49 -2.20
N GLY A 169 -9.91 7.39 -1.26
CA GLY A 169 -10.97 7.93 -0.41
C GLY A 169 -10.44 9.05 0.48
N PRO A 170 -11.30 9.73 1.24
CA PRO A 170 -12.77 9.68 1.19
C PRO A 170 -13.35 10.36 -0.06
N GLY A 171 -14.61 10.04 -0.41
CA GLY A 171 -15.36 10.79 -1.39
C GLY A 171 -15.86 12.10 -0.77
N VAL A 172 -15.36 13.23 -1.27
CA VAL A 172 -15.67 14.58 -0.73
C VAL A 172 -16.37 15.48 -1.75
N ASN A 173 -17.11 14.87 -2.64
CA ASN A 173 -17.83 15.58 -3.70
C ASN A 173 -19.01 16.39 -3.16
N LEU A 174 -19.28 17.52 -3.79
CA LEU A 174 -20.52 18.27 -3.55
C LEU A 174 -21.70 17.48 -4.14
N HIS A 175 -22.73 17.26 -3.33
CA HIS A 175 -24.00 16.75 -3.80
C HIS A 175 -24.84 17.92 -4.33
N ARG A 176 -25.29 17.79 -5.56
CA ARG A 176 -26.17 18.74 -6.22
C ARG A 176 -27.49 18.09 -6.57
#